data_1603cf7e5c2d3c7a4c9629b720a62a8a
#
_entry.id   1603cf7e5c2d3c7a4c9629b720a62a8a
#
_cell.length_a   1.000
_cell.length_b   1.000
_cell.length_c   1.000
_cell.angle_alpha   90.00
_cell.angle_beta   90.00
_cell.angle_gamma   90.00
#
_symmetry.space_group_name_H-M   'P 1'
#
loop_
_entity.id
_entity.type
_entity.pdbx_description
1 polymer ?
#
loop_
_entity_poly.entity_id
_entity_poly.type
_entity_poly.pdbx_seq_one_letter_code
_entity_poly.pdbx_strand_id
1 'polypeptide(L)'
;MYDLMIKNARIIDGTGAPWTLGDVAVQDGKIAAVGSVSGAAKAVVDAGQRYLTPGFIDIHSHSDGEILRCPTAESRILQGVTTDVGGNCGSSVAPSEQYPAMADYLAQVEQARPSINSATLVGHGTIRNAVMGYSRAEATAQEIEQMRKLTAQAMEEGAYGISTGLIYPPSCYSTTEELVQVVNAVQPYGGYYATHMRNESYDLVKSVEEALHVAKEAGVRLQISHHKCTCKADWQVSVKTTIAMIQRARRQGLDVTCDQYPYSASATSMSSNVPAWAFEGGVEAMLQRLQDPETRARLREESNASHVGRWGDIYVSYLYSPENQWMIGKSITEIAEKLGGKDPADTCFDIVLAEKDHVGEVNFGMCEEDIEYIMAQPFVMPGSDGEAKGLDAPGKPHPRNYGTFVRYLAHYSRDRGVLPLETAVQHMTSLPASRIGLADRGLIKAGMWADLVLFELEKLKDDPDYGNPQQACSGICQVYVNGVLTAENGRHTGARAGQVLRRK
;
A
#
# COMPACT_ATOMS: atom_id res chain seq x y z
N MET A 1 20.89 -32.19 -8.18
CA MET A 1 19.94 -32.52 -7.10
C MET A 1 19.28 -31.21 -6.69
N TYR A 2 17.98 -31.09 -6.78
CA TYR A 2 17.24 -29.88 -6.45
C TYR A 2 17.25 -29.60 -4.93
N ASP A 3 17.04 -28.36 -4.53
CA ASP A 3 16.91 -28.01 -3.11
C ASP A 3 15.49 -28.36 -2.60
N LEU A 4 14.46 -28.07 -3.42
CA LEU A 4 13.06 -28.35 -3.12
C LEU A 4 12.36 -28.89 -4.38
N MET A 5 11.41 -29.80 -4.19
CA MET A 5 10.46 -30.22 -5.21
C MET A 5 9.05 -30.23 -4.63
N ILE A 6 8.16 -29.42 -5.20
CA ILE A 6 6.73 -29.42 -4.89
C ILE A 6 6.02 -30.23 -5.96
N LYS A 7 5.39 -31.32 -5.58
CA LYS A 7 4.74 -32.30 -6.49
C LYS A 7 3.23 -32.20 -6.46
N ASN A 8 2.60 -32.61 -7.54
CA ASN A 8 1.14 -32.76 -7.65
C ASN A 8 0.39 -31.46 -7.32
N ALA A 9 0.89 -30.31 -7.76
CA ALA A 9 0.26 -29.01 -7.55
C ALA A 9 -0.66 -28.63 -8.70
N ARG A 10 -1.77 -27.94 -8.41
CA ARG A 10 -2.52 -27.14 -9.39
C ARG A 10 -1.77 -25.82 -9.53
N ILE A 11 -0.99 -25.69 -10.59
CA ILE A 11 -0.11 -24.54 -10.81
C ILE A 11 -0.90 -23.44 -11.54
N ILE A 12 -1.10 -22.28 -10.87
CA ILE A 12 -1.53 -21.03 -11.50
C ILE A 12 -0.26 -20.20 -11.67
N ASP A 13 0.24 -20.12 -12.88
CA ASP A 13 1.58 -19.60 -13.15
C ASP A 13 1.74 -18.08 -13.08
N GLY A 14 0.65 -17.34 -12.87
CA GLY A 14 0.61 -15.88 -12.82
C GLY A 14 0.37 -15.19 -14.17
N THR A 15 0.20 -15.94 -15.27
CA THR A 15 -0.08 -15.35 -16.60
C THR A 15 -1.56 -15.01 -16.81
N GLY A 16 -2.46 -15.48 -15.93
CA GLY A 16 -3.91 -15.46 -16.14
C GLY A 16 -4.45 -16.64 -16.95
N ALA A 17 -3.58 -17.56 -17.39
CA ALA A 17 -3.98 -18.82 -18.04
C ALA A 17 -4.56 -19.80 -17.02
N PRO A 18 -5.46 -20.74 -17.44
CA PRO A 18 -5.98 -21.78 -16.59
C PRO A 18 -4.88 -22.59 -15.92
N TRP A 19 -5.13 -23.05 -14.67
CA TRP A 19 -4.18 -23.85 -13.94
C TRP A 19 -3.84 -25.18 -14.65
N THR A 20 -2.65 -25.68 -14.41
CA THR A 20 -2.18 -26.98 -14.88
C THR A 20 -1.73 -27.84 -13.72
N LEU A 21 -1.92 -29.18 -13.83
CA LEU A 21 -1.36 -30.11 -12.83
C LEU A 21 0.10 -30.37 -13.16
N GLY A 22 0.98 -30.24 -12.17
CA GLY A 22 2.41 -30.45 -12.37
C GLY A 22 3.23 -30.33 -11.09
N ASP A 23 4.54 -30.39 -11.29
CA ASP A 23 5.57 -30.26 -10.27
C ASP A 23 6.37 -28.97 -10.49
N VAL A 24 6.96 -28.44 -9.42
CA VAL A 24 7.90 -27.34 -9.47
C VAL A 24 9.19 -27.74 -8.73
N ALA A 25 10.34 -27.68 -9.40
CA ALA A 25 11.64 -27.87 -8.77
C ALA A 25 12.35 -26.53 -8.56
N VAL A 26 13.00 -26.41 -7.40
CA VAL A 26 13.76 -25.21 -7.00
C VAL A 26 15.23 -25.61 -6.78
N GLN A 27 16.14 -24.78 -7.27
CA GLN A 27 17.56 -24.89 -7.05
C GLN A 27 18.18 -23.50 -6.92
N ASP A 28 19.03 -23.32 -5.91
CA ASP A 28 19.73 -22.05 -5.66
C ASP A 28 18.74 -20.84 -5.58
N GLY A 29 17.60 -21.04 -4.93
CA GLY A 29 16.56 -20.04 -4.74
C GLY A 29 15.71 -19.73 -5.98
N LYS A 30 15.96 -20.38 -7.11
CA LYS A 30 15.23 -20.17 -8.38
C LYS A 30 14.45 -21.40 -8.80
N ILE A 31 13.38 -21.17 -9.56
CA ILE A 31 12.64 -22.23 -10.23
C ILE A 31 13.52 -22.83 -11.32
N ALA A 32 13.87 -24.08 -11.14
CA ALA A 32 14.72 -24.82 -12.09
C ALA A 32 13.91 -25.54 -13.18
N ALA A 33 12.73 -26.08 -12.83
CA ALA A 33 11.86 -26.79 -13.76
C ALA A 33 10.40 -26.70 -13.31
N VAL A 34 9.48 -26.79 -14.28
CA VAL A 34 8.01 -26.79 -14.09
C VAL A 34 7.39 -27.84 -14.99
N GLY A 35 6.36 -28.54 -14.54
CA GLY A 35 5.61 -29.57 -15.29
C GLY A 35 5.89 -30.96 -14.80
N SER A 36 6.28 -31.88 -15.66
CA SER A 36 6.69 -33.23 -15.24
C SER A 36 8.17 -33.22 -14.86
N VAL A 37 8.47 -33.20 -13.57
CA VAL A 37 9.84 -33.07 -13.06
C VAL A 37 10.34 -34.38 -12.53
N SER A 38 11.53 -34.82 -13.02
CA SER A 38 12.25 -36.00 -12.56
C SER A 38 13.56 -35.59 -11.85
N GLY A 39 14.07 -36.47 -10.99
CA GLY A 39 15.33 -36.28 -10.27
C GLY A 39 15.15 -36.26 -8.76
N ALA A 40 16.26 -36.19 -8.05
CA ALA A 40 16.30 -36.14 -6.59
C ALA A 40 16.26 -34.69 -6.08
N ALA A 41 15.60 -34.47 -4.95
CA ALA A 41 15.60 -33.21 -4.23
C ALA A 41 15.96 -33.43 -2.75
N LYS A 42 16.52 -32.40 -2.09
CA LYS A 42 16.81 -32.41 -0.65
C LYS A 42 15.52 -32.42 0.18
N ALA A 43 14.52 -31.69 -0.28
CA ALA A 43 13.17 -31.65 0.30
C ALA A 43 12.12 -31.93 -0.78
N VAL A 44 11.11 -32.72 -0.44
CA VAL A 44 9.97 -33.02 -1.33
C VAL A 44 8.69 -32.72 -0.57
N VAL A 45 7.83 -31.93 -1.17
CA VAL A 45 6.48 -31.57 -0.67
C VAL A 45 5.46 -32.13 -1.64
N ASP A 46 4.53 -32.94 -1.17
CA ASP A 46 3.34 -33.31 -1.95
C ASP A 46 2.26 -32.24 -1.76
N ALA A 47 1.97 -31.51 -2.80
CA ALA A 47 0.92 -30.51 -2.78
C ALA A 47 -0.49 -31.13 -2.64
N GLY A 48 -0.67 -32.40 -2.98
CA GLY A 48 -1.98 -33.08 -2.88
C GLY A 48 -3.07 -32.35 -3.67
N GLN A 49 -2.74 -31.84 -4.84
CA GLN A 49 -3.61 -31.02 -5.70
C GLN A 49 -4.05 -29.68 -5.12
N ARG A 50 -3.36 -29.16 -4.10
CA ARG A 50 -3.52 -27.77 -3.64
C ARG A 50 -3.01 -26.80 -4.72
N TYR A 51 -3.47 -25.55 -4.64
CA TYR A 51 -3.04 -24.51 -5.58
C TYR A 51 -1.65 -23.99 -5.22
N LEU A 52 -0.81 -23.90 -6.23
CA LEU A 52 0.54 -23.29 -6.15
C LEU A 52 0.58 -22.10 -7.08
N THR A 53 0.93 -20.92 -6.54
CA THR A 53 1.03 -19.66 -7.26
C THR A 53 2.39 -19.01 -7.07
N PRO A 54 2.77 -18.03 -7.90
CA PRO A 54 3.86 -17.12 -7.52
C PRO A 54 3.54 -16.42 -6.19
N GLY A 55 4.56 -16.00 -5.46
CA GLY A 55 4.41 -15.17 -4.29
C GLY A 55 3.72 -13.83 -4.62
N PHE A 56 2.85 -13.37 -3.74
CA PHE A 56 2.09 -12.14 -3.97
C PHE A 56 3.00 -10.92 -3.80
N ILE A 57 2.73 -9.88 -4.60
CA ILE A 57 3.46 -8.61 -4.62
C ILE A 57 2.50 -7.52 -4.17
N ASP A 58 2.76 -6.94 -3.02
CA ASP A 58 2.03 -5.76 -2.54
C ASP A 58 2.62 -4.50 -3.19
N ILE A 59 1.89 -3.96 -4.16
CA ILE A 59 2.34 -2.79 -4.93
C ILE A 59 2.21 -1.48 -4.14
N HIS A 60 1.43 -1.49 -3.07
CA HIS A 60 1.11 -0.32 -2.28
C HIS A 60 1.16 -0.61 -0.79
N SER A 61 2.25 -0.23 -0.14
CA SER A 61 2.43 -0.35 1.30
C SER A 61 3.12 0.86 1.92
N HIS A 62 3.06 0.92 3.24
CA HIS A 62 3.75 1.85 4.11
C HIS A 62 4.74 1.12 5.03
N SER A 63 5.27 -0.02 4.56
CA SER A 63 6.19 -0.86 5.33
C SER A 63 7.61 -0.33 5.41
N ASP A 64 7.97 0.70 4.68
CA ASP A 64 9.35 1.18 4.55
C ASP A 64 10.01 1.56 5.90
N GLY A 65 9.29 2.20 6.82
CA GLY A 65 9.77 2.42 8.18
C GLY A 65 9.60 1.20 9.08
N GLU A 66 8.49 0.50 8.94
CA GLU A 66 8.12 -0.60 9.82
C GLU A 66 8.92 -1.89 9.56
N ILE A 67 9.42 -2.12 8.35
CA ILE A 67 10.25 -3.27 8.03
C ILE A 67 11.56 -3.30 8.83
N LEU A 68 12.05 -2.14 9.30
CA LEU A 68 13.20 -2.04 10.17
C LEU A 68 12.88 -2.45 11.62
N ARG A 69 11.65 -2.21 12.07
CA ARG A 69 11.15 -2.52 13.42
C ARG A 69 10.60 -3.93 13.51
N CYS A 70 9.88 -4.37 12.46
CA CYS A 70 9.24 -5.68 12.34
C CYS A 70 9.72 -6.40 11.07
N PRO A 71 11.01 -6.80 10.99
CA PRO A 71 11.56 -7.43 9.79
C PRO A 71 11.05 -8.85 9.55
N THR A 72 10.33 -9.48 10.48
CA THR A 72 9.56 -10.71 10.23
C THR A 72 8.38 -10.47 9.30
N ALA A 73 7.83 -9.26 9.27
CA ALA A 73 6.73 -8.86 8.42
C ALA A 73 5.57 -9.87 8.45
N GLU A 74 5.16 -10.33 9.65
CA GLU A 74 4.16 -11.38 9.81
C GLU A 74 2.85 -11.04 9.12
N SER A 75 2.39 -9.77 9.24
CA SER A 75 1.18 -9.29 8.57
C SER A 75 1.23 -9.44 7.04
N ARG A 76 2.41 -9.54 6.44
CA ARG A 76 2.62 -9.73 5.00
C ARG A 76 2.75 -11.20 4.64
N ILE A 77 3.76 -11.85 5.22
CA ILE A 77 4.12 -13.21 4.84
C ILE A 77 3.01 -14.22 5.12
N LEU A 78 2.20 -14.02 6.19
CA LEU A 78 1.12 -14.94 6.57
C LEU A 78 -0.10 -14.88 5.64
N GLN A 79 -0.20 -13.86 4.78
CA GLN A 79 -1.21 -13.81 3.70
C GLN A 79 -0.62 -14.12 2.31
N GLY A 80 0.64 -14.58 2.24
CA GLY A 80 1.30 -14.98 0.98
C GLY A 80 2.06 -13.87 0.27
N VAL A 81 2.19 -12.67 0.86
CA VAL A 81 3.00 -11.59 0.30
C VAL A 81 4.48 -11.90 0.48
N THR A 82 5.21 -11.95 -0.60
CA THR A 82 6.66 -12.23 -0.65
C THR A 82 7.49 -11.03 -1.08
N THR A 83 6.83 -10.02 -1.64
CA THR A 83 7.46 -8.76 -2.08
C THR A 83 6.55 -7.58 -1.71
N ASP A 84 7.14 -6.54 -1.15
CA ASP A 84 6.45 -5.35 -0.66
C ASP A 84 7.08 -4.09 -1.27
N VAL A 85 6.24 -3.12 -1.68
CA VAL A 85 6.67 -1.85 -2.26
C VAL A 85 6.28 -0.72 -1.30
N GLY A 86 7.27 -0.18 -0.59
CA GLY A 86 7.13 0.96 0.30
C GLY A 86 7.31 2.31 -0.38
N GLY A 87 7.28 3.39 0.41
CA GLY A 87 7.49 4.75 -0.08
C GLY A 87 6.30 5.30 -0.87
N ASN A 88 5.08 4.84 -0.60
CA ASN A 88 3.84 5.29 -1.23
C ASN A 88 3.29 6.59 -0.61
N CYS A 89 2.25 7.15 -1.23
CA CYS A 89 1.50 8.34 -0.78
C CYS A 89 2.39 9.55 -0.44
N GLY A 90 3.48 9.74 -1.18
CA GLY A 90 4.37 10.90 -1.03
C GLY A 90 5.29 10.87 0.19
N SER A 91 5.30 9.78 0.94
CA SER A 91 6.14 9.60 2.11
C SER A 91 7.14 8.48 1.91
N SER A 92 8.42 8.73 2.20
CA SER A 92 9.50 7.73 2.21
C SER A 92 10.45 8.00 3.37
N VAL A 93 11.16 6.96 3.83
CA VAL A 93 12.13 7.07 4.94
C VAL A 93 13.34 7.93 4.57
N ALA A 94 13.74 7.90 3.31
CA ALA A 94 14.81 8.72 2.76
C ALA A 94 14.29 9.62 1.62
N PRO A 95 14.85 10.86 1.45
CA PRO A 95 15.89 11.47 2.28
C PRO A 95 15.36 12.01 3.62
N SER A 96 16.13 11.85 4.69
CA SER A 96 15.81 12.36 6.02
C SER A 96 17.11 12.64 6.81
N GLU A 97 17.00 13.25 7.99
CA GLU A 97 18.18 13.43 8.86
C GLU A 97 18.84 12.10 9.23
N GLN A 98 18.04 11.05 9.46
CA GLN A 98 18.55 9.73 9.80
C GLN A 98 19.14 9.00 8.59
N TYR A 99 18.54 9.17 7.42
CA TYR A 99 18.94 8.54 6.16
C TYR A 99 19.03 9.62 5.06
N PRO A 100 20.16 10.31 4.95
CA PRO A 100 20.32 11.41 3.98
C PRO A 100 20.17 10.96 2.53
N ALA A 101 20.49 9.69 2.24
CA ALA A 101 20.38 9.09 0.92
C ALA A 101 19.49 7.83 0.93
N MET A 102 18.89 7.50 -0.20
CA MET A 102 18.11 6.25 -0.36
C MET A 102 19.01 5.02 -0.16
N ALA A 103 20.26 5.08 -0.60
CA ALA A 103 21.25 4.01 -0.41
C ALA A 103 21.47 3.69 1.07
N ASP A 104 21.49 4.70 1.95
CA ASP A 104 21.69 4.51 3.40
C ASP A 104 20.52 3.73 4.01
N TYR A 105 19.29 4.12 3.65
CA TYR A 105 18.08 3.41 4.08
C TYR A 105 18.08 1.96 3.58
N LEU A 106 18.33 1.74 2.29
CA LEU A 106 18.34 0.39 1.70
C LEU A 106 19.39 -0.51 2.33
N ALA A 107 20.55 0.04 2.71
CA ALA A 107 21.59 -0.70 3.43
C ALA A 107 21.13 -1.12 4.83
N GLN A 108 20.32 -0.29 5.53
CA GLN A 108 19.73 -0.67 6.82
C GLN A 108 18.68 -1.77 6.67
N VAL A 109 17.87 -1.74 5.62
CA VAL A 109 16.92 -2.83 5.33
C VAL A 109 17.66 -4.14 5.05
N GLU A 110 18.79 -4.12 4.33
CA GLU A 110 19.64 -5.31 4.12
C GLU A 110 20.17 -5.85 5.44
N GLN A 111 20.65 -4.98 6.33
CA GLN A 111 21.14 -5.38 7.66
C GLN A 111 20.02 -5.95 8.54
N ALA A 112 18.81 -5.42 8.44
CA ALA A 112 17.64 -5.94 9.15
C ALA A 112 17.25 -7.34 8.69
N ARG A 113 17.66 -7.78 7.48
CA ARG A 113 17.37 -9.09 6.89
C ARG A 113 15.88 -9.41 6.94
N PRO A 114 15.04 -8.74 6.16
CA PRO A 114 13.59 -8.96 6.20
C PRO A 114 13.22 -10.37 5.73
N SER A 115 12.03 -10.82 6.14
CA SER A 115 11.49 -12.11 5.70
C SER A 115 10.93 -12.07 4.28
N ILE A 116 10.56 -10.88 3.80
CA ILE A 116 10.02 -10.61 2.46
C ILE A 116 10.97 -9.72 1.65
N ASN A 117 10.86 -9.77 0.33
CA ASN A 117 11.59 -8.85 -0.53
C ASN A 117 11.02 -7.42 -0.38
N SER A 118 11.89 -6.42 -0.38
CA SER A 118 11.52 -5.02 -0.20
C SER A 118 11.98 -4.19 -1.40
N ALA A 119 11.06 -3.47 -2.01
CA ALA A 119 11.29 -2.42 -3.00
C ALA A 119 10.75 -1.09 -2.46
N THR A 120 11.18 0.04 -3.00
CA THR A 120 10.70 1.35 -2.51
C THR A 120 10.57 2.38 -3.62
N LEU A 121 9.68 3.33 -3.38
CA LEU A 121 9.58 4.60 -4.10
C LEU A 121 10.23 5.71 -3.27
N VAL A 122 10.55 6.82 -3.91
CA VAL A 122 10.87 8.06 -3.19
C VAL A 122 9.62 8.93 -3.08
N GLY A 123 9.35 9.47 -1.89
CA GLY A 123 8.17 10.30 -1.62
C GLY A 123 8.40 11.77 -2.02
N HIS A 124 7.52 12.33 -2.85
CA HIS A 124 7.55 13.75 -3.20
C HIS A 124 7.41 14.65 -1.96
N GLY A 125 6.52 14.32 -1.03
CA GLY A 125 6.36 15.07 0.22
C GLY A 125 7.63 15.05 1.06
N THR A 126 8.34 13.91 1.10
CA THR A 126 9.64 13.79 1.77
C THR A 126 10.69 14.68 1.10
N ILE A 127 10.76 14.67 -0.24
CA ILE A 127 11.69 15.52 -0.99
C ILE A 127 11.34 17.00 -0.82
N ARG A 128 10.07 17.37 -0.92
CA ARG A 128 9.61 18.76 -0.74
C ARG A 128 9.91 19.26 0.66
N ASN A 129 9.70 18.42 1.67
CA ASN A 129 10.06 18.75 3.06
C ASN A 129 11.57 18.98 3.22
N ALA A 130 12.40 18.18 2.57
CA ALA A 130 13.86 18.34 2.64
C ALA A 130 14.35 19.67 2.00
N VAL A 131 13.63 20.19 1.01
CA VAL A 131 14.02 21.44 0.28
C VAL A 131 13.35 22.69 0.85
N MET A 132 12.05 22.60 1.19
CA MET A 132 11.21 23.75 1.53
C MET A 132 10.59 23.66 2.94
N GLY A 133 10.79 22.55 3.66
CA GLY A 133 10.02 22.27 4.89
C GLY A 133 8.53 22.17 4.60
N TYR A 134 7.72 22.57 5.57
CA TYR A 134 6.26 22.64 5.44
C TYR A 134 5.77 24.00 4.92
N SER A 135 6.54 24.66 4.06
CA SER A 135 6.14 25.91 3.44
C SER A 135 4.98 25.74 2.46
N ARG A 136 4.01 26.63 2.54
CA ARG A 136 2.87 26.73 1.60
C ARG A 136 3.19 27.57 0.36
N ALA A 137 4.37 28.21 0.31
CA ALA A 137 4.79 28.98 -0.85
C ALA A 137 4.92 28.07 -2.09
N GLU A 138 4.65 28.60 -3.25
CA GLU A 138 5.00 27.95 -4.51
C GLU A 138 6.52 27.80 -4.60
N ALA A 139 6.97 26.65 -5.10
CA ALA A 139 8.38 26.37 -5.24
C ALA A 139 8.99 27.25 -6.34
N THR A 140 10.12 27.84 -6.03
CA THR A 140 10.93 28.56 -7.03
C THR A 140 11.58 27.58 -8.02
N ALA A 141 12.02 28.07 -9.17
CA ALA A 141 12.74 27.24 -10.15
C ALA A 141 13.99 26.56 -9.56
N GLN A 142 14.66 27.23 -8.60
CA GLN A 142 15.82 26.65 -7.91
C GLN A 142 15.43 25.52 -6.97
N GLU A 143 14.35 25.67 -6.22
CA GLU A 143 13.83 24.62 -5.33
C GLU A 143 13.30 23.42 -6.12
N ILE A 144 12.59 23.65 -7.23
CA ILE A 144 12.18 22.57 -8.15
C ILE A 144 13.39 21.79 -8.66
N GLU A 145 14.46 22.49 -9.09
CA GLU A 145 15.68 21.84 -9.56
C GLU A 145 16.39 21.04 -8.45
N GLN A 146 16.34 21.51 -7.20
CA GLN A 146 16.85 20.74 -6.05
C GLN A 146 16.01 19.48 -5.81
N MET A 147 14.67 19.57 -5.85
CA MET A 147 13.78 18.41 -5.74
C MET A 147 14.02 17.40 -6.86
N ARG A 148 14.22 17.86 -8.09
CA ARG A 148 14.56 17.00 -9.24
C ARG A 148 15.87 16.24 -9.02
N LYS A 149 16.90 16.90 -8.50
CA LYS A 149 18.20 16.26 -8.20
C LYS A 149 18.08 15.18 -7.12
N LEU A 150 17.35 15.46 -6.05
CA LEU A 150 17.10 14.46 -4.99
C LEU A 150 16.30 13.26 -5.52
N THR A 151 15.32 13.53 -6.40
CA THR A 151 14.55 12.46 -7.07
C THR A 151 15.45 11.60 -7.94
N ALA A 152 16.28 12.21 -8.79
CA ALA A 152 17.22 11.50 -9.67
C ALA A 152 18.23 10.68 -8.86
N GLN A 153 18.79 11.25 -7.80
CA GLN A 153 19.69 10.56 -6.89
C GLN A 153 19.04 9.30 -6.28
N ALA A 154 17.79 9.42 -5.76
CA ALA A 154 17.09 8.27 -5.21
C ALA A 154 16.87 7.15 -6.26
N MET A 155 16.64 7.51 -7.52
CA MET A 155 16.54 6.54 -8.63
C MET A 155 17.88 5.84 -8.90
N GLU A 156 18.99 6.58 -8.92
CA GLU A 156 20.34 6.03 -9.09
C GLU A 156 20.73 5.09 -7.94
N GLU A 157 20.24 5.34 -6.75
CA GLU A 157 20.47 4.55 -5.55
C GLU A 157 19.54 3.34 -5.42
N GLY A 158 18.56 3.17 -6.31
CA GLY A 158 17.76 1.96 -6.44
C GLY A 158 16.25 2.09 -6.22
N ALA A 159 15.71 3.29 -6.07
CA ALA A 159 14.26 3.50 -6.04
C ALA A 159 13.60 3.13 -7.37
N TYR A 160 12.35 2.68 -7.33
CA TYR A 160 11.60 2.24 -8.53
C TYR A 160 10.76 3.34 -9.18
N GLY A 161 10.61 4.48 -8.54
CA GLY A 161 9.82 5.60 -9.00
C GLY A 161 9.62 6.65 -7.92
N ILE A 162 8.66 7.55 -8.16
CA ILE A 162 8.26 8.60 -7.22
C ILE A 162 6.79 8.45 -6.85
N SER A 163 6.46 8.75 -5.60
CA SER A 163 5.07 8.82 -5.13
C SER A 163 4.67 10.22 -4.69
N THR A 164 3.38 10.56 -4.81
CA THR A 164 2.79 11.76 -4.21
C THR A 164 1.63 11.39 -3.28
N GLY A 165 1.39 12.22 -2.27
CA GLY A 165 0.22 12.17 -1.40
C GLY A 165 -0.41 13.54 -1.30
N LEU A 166 -1.25 13.90 -2.28
CA LEU A 166 -1.69 15.27 -2.51
C LEU A 166 -2.79 15.76 -1.56
N ILE A 167 -3.15 14.96 -0.56
CA ILE A 167 -3.95 15.41 0.59
C ILE A 167 -3.07 15.76 1.80
N TYR A 168 -1.82 15.28 1.81
CA TYR A 168 -0.91 15.41 2.96
C TYR A 168 0.07 16.58 2.80
N PRO A 169 0.21 17.45 3.82
CA PRO A 169 1.29 18.44 3.87
C PRO A 169 2.69 17.77 3.95
N PRO A 170 3.71 18.29 3.27
CA PRO A 170 3.68 19.48 2.42
C PRO A 170 3.33 19.22 0.95
N SER A 171 3.10 17.95 0.55
CA SER A 171 2.85 17.56 -0.86
C SER A 171 1.59 18.22 -1.43
N CYS A 172 0.56 18.44 -0.60
CA CYS A 172 -0.70 19.07 -1.00
C CYS A 172 -0.58 20.54 -1.41
N TYR A 173 0.52 21.21 -1.06
CA TYR A 173 0.76 22.61 -1.42
C TYR A 173 1.37 22.79 -2.83
N SER A 174 1.75 21.68 -3.47
CA SER A 174 2.36 21.71 -4.80
C SER A 174 1.37 22.11 -5.88
N THR A 175 1.87 22.89 -6.85
CA THR A 175 1.16 23.12 -8.11
C THR A 175 1.29 21.93 -9.04
N THR A 176 0.38 21.80 -10.01
CA THR A 176 0.46 20.74 -11.02
C THR A 176 1.74 20.84 -11.83
N GLU A 177 2.22 22.06 -12.10
CA GLU A 177 3.47 22.36 -12.82
C GLU A 177 4.71 21.90 -12.05
N GLU A 178 4.74 22.12 -10.72
CA GLU A 178 5.78 21.58 -9.84
C GLU A 178 5.82 20.05 -9.95
N LEU A 179 4.65 19.40 -9.85
CA LEU A 179 4.54 17.96 -9.96
C LEU A 179 5.06 17.42 -11.29
N VAL A 180 4.67 18.03 -12.42
CA VAL A 180 5.15 17.63 -13.76
C VAL A 180 6.67 17.64 -13.81
N GLN A 181 7.30 18.72 -13.32
CA GLN A 181 8.75 18.88 -13.39
C GLN A 181 9.49 17.88 -12.49
N VAL A 182 9.03 17.70 -11.24
CA VAL A 182 9.70 16.80 -10.28
C VAL A 182 9.48 15.33 -10.67
N VAL A 183 8.27 14.94 -11.08
CA VAL A 183 7.94 13.60 -11.56
C VAL A 183 8.72 13.25 -12.84
N ASN A 184 8.95 14.20 -13.75
CA ASN A 184 9.77 13.98 -14.95
C ASN A 184 11.19 13.47 -14.62
N ALA A 185 11.73 13.77 -13.43
CA ALA A 185 13.07 13.30 -13.04
C ALA A 185 13.22 11.77 -12.99
N VAL A 186 12.13 11.00 -12.87
CA VAL A 186 12.22 9.53 -12.90
C VAL A 186 12.15 8.94 -14.33
N GLN A 187 11.81 9.75 -15.34
CA GLN A 187 11.63 9.31 -16.73
C GLN A 187 12.89 8.69 -17.34
N PRO A 188 14.11 9.30 -17.19
CA PRO A 188 15.34 8.74 -17.78
C PRO A 188 15.69 7.35 -17.22
N TYR A 189 15.25 7.05 -16.02
CA TYR A 189 15.45 5.76 -15.36
C TYR A 189 14.33 4.76 -15.68
N GLY A 190 13.30 5.14 -16.47
CA GLY A 190 12.11 4.32 -16.71
C GLY A 190 11.32 4.05 -15.42
N GLY A 191 11.40 4.93 -14.43
CA GLY A 191 10.60 4.90 -13.20
C GLY A 191 9.11 5.10 -13.47
N TYR A 192 8.29 4.95 -12.43
CA TYR A 192 6.86 5.23 -12.51
C TYR A 192 6.44 6.25 -11.46
N TYR A 193 5.29 6.85 -11.68
CA TYR A 193 4.64 7.79 -10.78
C TYR A 193 3.46 7.12 -10.10
N ALA A 194 3.47 7.03 -8.76
CA ALA A 194 2.34 6.59 -7.95
C ALA A 194 1.70 7.79 -7.26
N THR A 195 0.37 7.86 -7.17
CA THR A 195 -0.28 9.02 -6.58
C THR A 195 -1.50 8.68 -5.72
N HIS A 196 -1.42 9.04 -4.43
CA HIS A 196 -2.60 9.38 -3.65
C HIS A 196 -3.07 10.74 -4.14
N MET A 197 -4.19 10.76 -4.84
CA MET A 197 -4.70 11.93 -5.55
C MET A 197 -5.12 13.06 -4.60
N ARG A 198 -5.26 14.27 -5.15
CA ARG A 198 -5.58 15.49 -4.38
C ARG A 198 -6.93 15.45 -3.69
N ASN A 199 -7.90 14.72 -4.25
CA ASN A 199 -9.22 14.54 -3.67
C ASN A 199 -9.81 13.21 -4.12
N GLU A 200 -10.28 12.41 -3.19
CA GLU A 200 -10.90 11.10 -3.45
C GLU A 200 -12.41 11.13 -3.09
N SER A 201 -12.97 12.32 -2.96
CA SER A 201 -14.37 12.59 -2.63
C SER A 201 -15.05 13.35 -3.77
N TYR A 202 -15.60 14.52 -3.50
CA TYR A 202 -16.38 15.36 -4.44
C TYR A 202 -15.60 15.87 -5.67
N ASP A 203 -14.28 15.95 -5.61
CA ASP A 203 -13.41 16.35 -6.74
C ASP A 203 -12.60 15.17 -7.35
N LEU A 204 -13.07 13.93 -7.14
CA LEU A 204 -12.40 12.72 -7.63
C LEU A 204 -12.09 12.79 -9.14
N VAL A 205 -13.05 13.25 -9.95
CA VAL A 205 -12.89 13.34 -11.42
C VAL A 205 -11.76 14.30 -11.78
N LYS A 206 -11.70 15.48 -11.16
CA LYS A 206 -10.62 16.46 -11.39
C LYS A 206 -9.27 15.92 -10.94
N SER A 207 -9.23 15.17 -9.86
CA SER A 207 -8.00 14.57 -9.33
C SER A 207 -7.45 13.50 -10.26
N VAL A 208 -8.30 12.72 -10.91
CA VAL A 208 -7.88 11.77 -11.96
C VAL A 208 -7.42 12.52 -13.20
N GLU A 209 -8.06 13.63 -13.60
CA GLU A 209 -7.58 14.49 -14.68
C GLU A 209 -6.17 15.03 -14.41
N GLU A 210 -5.92 15.55 -13.18
CA GLU A 210 -4.60 16.03 -12.77
C GLU A 210 -3.56 14.91 -12.84
N ALA A 211 -3.85 13.73 -12.28
CA ALA A 211 -2.93 12.60 -12.30
C ALA A 211 -2.55 12.16 -13.73
N LEU A 212 -3.54 12.04 -14.61
CA LEU A 212 -3.34 11.71 -16.02
C LEU A 212 -2.54 12.79 -16.76
N HIS A 213 -2.79 14.07 -16.46
CA HIS A 213 -2.04 15.20 -17.04
C HIS A 213 -0.57 15.17 -16.59
N VAL A 214 -0.31 15.06 -15.28
CA VAL A 214 1.05 14.99 -14.74
C VAL A 214 1.84 13.85 -15.37
N ALA A 215 1.27 12.65 -15.42
CA ALA A 215 1.97 11.49 -15.98
C ALA A 215 2.27 11.65 -17.48
N LYS A 216 1.32 12.21 -18.23
CA LYS A 216 1.47 12.47 -19.67
C LYS A 216 2.56 13.49 -19.95
N GLU A 217 2.50 14.65 -19.29
CA GLU A 217 3.48 15.73 -19.50
C GLU A 217 4.88 15.37 -18.98
N ALA A 218 4.96 14.63 -17.87
CA ALA A 218 6.21 14.09 -17.35
C ALA A 218 6.77 12.92 -18.19
N GLY A 219 5.98 12.30 -19.05
CA GLY A 219 6.40 11.19 -19.90
C GLY A 219 6.65 9.89 -19.13
N VAL A 220 5.88 9.61 -18.07
CA VAL A 220 6.06 8.46 -17.17
C VAL A 220 4.83 7.57 -17.10
N ARG A 221 5.02 6.32 -16.68
CA ARG A 221 3.93 5.40 -16.36
C ARG A 221 3.23 5.85 -15.08
N LEU A 222 1.90 5.71 -15.02
CA LEU A 222 1.07 6.12 -13.89
C LEU A 222 0.52 4.93 -13.11
N GLN A 223 0.61 5.00 -11.77
CA GLN A 223 -0.12 4.17 -10.83
C GLN A 223 -1.03 5.06 -9.99
N ILE A 224 -2.34 4.96 -10.16
CA ILE A 224 -3.32 5.62 -9.29
C ILE A 224 -3.45 4.75 -8.03
N SER A 225 -3.04 5.30 -6.91
CA SER A 225 -3.03 4.62 -5.62
C SER A 225 -4.44 4.44 -5.07
N HIS A 226 -4.74 3.28 -4.48
CA HIS A 226 -5.97 2.93 -3.73
C HIS A 226 -7.24 3.61 -4.26
N HIS A 227 -7.49 3.48 -5.58
CA HIS A 227 -8.58 4.17 -6.27
C HIS A 227 -9.93 3.90 -5.62
N LYS A 228 -10.66 4.96 -5.27
CA LYS A 228 -11.94 4.92 -4.57
C LYS A 228 -12.73 6.21 -4.73
N CYS A 229 -14.01 6.19 -4.32
CA CYS A 229 -14.82 7.38 -4.08
C CYS A 229 -15.31 7.36 -2.63
N THR A 230 -14.96 8.39 -1.85
CA THR A 230 -15.40 8.54 -0.46
C THR A 230 -16.61 9.46 -0.30
N CYS A 231 -17.12 10.07 -1.37
CA CYS A 231 -18.35 10.86 -1.37
C CYS A 231 -19.57 9.95 -1.51
N LYS A 232 -20.34 9.76 -0.45
CA LYS A 232 -21.54 8.90 -0.44
C LYS A 232 -22.56 9.29 -1.53
N ALA A 233 -22.67 10.58 -1.86
CA ALA A 233 -23.60 11.06 -2.89
C ALA A 233 -23.18 10.67 -4.33
N ASP A 234 -21.90 10.38 -4.54
CA ASP A 234 -21.29 10.10 -5.84
C ASP A 234 -20.94 8.61 -6.03
N TRP A 235 -21.29 7.76 -5.06
CA TRP A 235 -21.07 6.32 -5.18
C TRP A 235 -21.73 5.75 -6.45
N GLN A 236 -21.09 4.81 -7.09
CA GLN A 236 -21.50 4.17 -8.35
C GLN A 236 -21.57 5.11 -9.57
N VAL A 237 -21.22 6.40 -9.41
CA VAL A 237 -21.19 7.40 -10.48
C VAL A 237 -19.77 7.85 -10.79
N SER A 238 -19.10 8.49 -9.82
CA SER A 238 -17.77 9.07 -10.02
C SER A 238 -16.71 8.01 -10.37
N VAL A 239 -16.77 6.83 -9.74
CA VAL A 239 -15.88 5.70 -10.03
C VAL A 239 -16.03 5.23 -11.48
N LYS A 240 -17.26 5.10 -11.99
CA LYS A 240 -17.50 4.70 -13.39
C LYS A 240 -16.96 5.74 -14.38
N THR A 241 -17.10 7.01 -14.05
CA THR A 241 -16.55 8.11 -14.84
C THR A 241 -15.02 8.05 -14.88
N THR A 242 -14.38 7.91 -13.74
CA THR A 242 -12.90 7.89 -13.65
C THR A 242 -12.30 6.64 -14.29
N ILE A 243 -12.91 5.47 -14.15
CA ILE A 243 -12.50 4.24 -14.86
C ILE A 243 -12.61 4.44 -16.38
N ALA A 244 -13.68 5.08 -16.88
CA ALA A 244 -13.81 5.37 -18.31
C ALA A 244 -12.71 6.35 -18.79
N MET A 245 -12.32 7.34 -17.99
CA MET A 245 -11.20 8.25 -18.29
C MET A 245 -9.87 7.50 -18.36
N ILE A 246 -9.58 6.64 -17.39
CA ILE A 246 -8.38 5.79 -17.36
C ILE A 246 -8.34 4.89 -18.59
N GLN A 247 -9.43 4.20 -18.92
CA GLN A 247 -9.53 3.37 -20.11
C GLN A 247 -9.30 4.17 -21.40
N ARG A 248 -9.79 5.41 -21.47
CA ARG A 248 -9.54 6.31 -22.60
C ARG A 248 -8.05 6.68 -22.69
N ALA A 249 -7.42 7.06 -21.60
CA ALA A 249 -6.00 7.38 -21.55
C ALA A 249 -5.14 6.19 -21.99
N ARG A 250 -5.47 4.98 -21.53
CA ARG A 250 -4.82 3.73 -21.95
C ARG A 250 -4.95 3.48 -23.46
N ARG A 251 -6.14 3.67 -24.04
CA ARG A 251 -6.33 3.57 -25.51
C ARG A 251 -5.53 4.62 -26.30
N GLN A 252 -5.19 5.75 -25.65
CA GLN A 252 -4.35 6.80 -26.24
C GLN A 252 -2.84 6.54 -26.04
N GLY A 253 -2.47 5.41 -25.44
CA GLY A 253 -1.07 4.98 -25.25
C GLY A 253 -0.43 5.36 -23.94
N LEU A 254 -1.17 6.00 -23.01
CA LEU A 254 -0.64 6.25 -21.66
C LEU A 254 -0.71 4.96 -20.83
N ASP A 255 0.41 4.53 -20.26
CA ASP A 255 0.47 3.34 -19.41
C ASP A 255 -0.02 3.68 -18.00
N VAL A 256 -1.30 3.39 -17.73
CA VAL A 256 -1.96 3.65 -16.44
C VAL A 256 -2.43 2.35 -15.84
N THR A 257 -2.14 2.15 -14.55
CA THR A 257 -2.72 1.13 -13.68
C THR A 257 -3.24 1.76 -12.39
N CYS A 258 -4.04 1.01 -11.64
CA CYS A 258 -4.52 1.41 -10.32
C CYS A 258 -4.25 0.30 -9.30
N ASP A 259 -4.23 0.65 -8.03
CA ASP A 259 -4.38 -0.34 -6.96
C ASP A 259 -5.62 -0.05 -6.11
N GLN A 260 -5.98 -1.02 -5.28
CA GLN A 260 -7.12 -0.95 -4.38
C GLN A 260 -6.98 -1.96 -3.26
N TYR A 261 -7.33 -1.59 -2.03
CA TYR A 261 -7.56 -2.56 -0.95
C TYR A 261 -9.03 -3.00 -0.94
N PRO A 262 -9.30 -4.27 -0.64
CA PRO A 262 -10.65 -4.86 -0.73
C PRO A 262 -11.48 -4.63 0.55
N TYR A 263 -11.63 -3.37 0.97
CA TYR A 263 -12.34 -2.98 2.19
C TYR A 263 -13.10 -1.67 2.00
N SER A 264 -14.23 -1.52 2.70
CA SER A 264 -15.09 -0.33 2.63
C SER A 264 -14.65 0.83 3.55
N ALA A 265 -13.55 0.67 4.27
CA ALA A 265 -12.96 1.72 5.09
C ALA A 265 -11.52 2.01 4.67
N SER A 266 -11.07 3.23 4.87
CA SER A 266 -9.68 3.68 4.78
C SER A 266 -9.04 3.76 6.16
N ALA A 267 -7.72 3.93 6.24
CA ALA A 267 -7.03 4.26 7.48
C ALA A 267 -5.89 5.23 7.20
N THR A 268 -5.72 6.20 8.10
CA THR A 268 -4.67 7.22 8.03
C THR A 268 -4.43 7.84 9.42
N SER A 269 -3.61 8.90 9.52
CA SER A 269 -3.47 9.69 10.73
C SER A 269 -4.75 10.49 11.03
N MET A 270 -5.14 10.56 12.30
CA MET A 270 -6.30 11.34 12.76
C MET A 270 -6.19 12.83 12.39
N SER A 271 -4.98 13.37 12.28
CA SER A 271 -4.73 14.75 11.90
C SER A 271 -5.04 15.06 10.43
N SER A 272 -5.33 14.07 9.59
CA SER A 272 -5.86 14.29 8.25
C SER A 272 -7.21 15.03 8.24
N ASN A 273 -7.92 15.04 9.37
CA ASN A 273 -9.16 15.79 9.57
C ASN A 273 -8.93 17.27 9.94
N VAL A 274 -7.67 17.68 10.15
CA VAL A 274 -7.29 19.08 10.39
C VAL A 274 -7.03 19.75 9.04
N PRO A 275 -7.58 20.95 8.76
CA PRO A 275 -7.30 21.66 7.51
C PRO A 275 -5.81 21.79 7.23
N ALA A 276 -5.40 21.48 6.00
CA ALA A 276 -3.99 21.37 5.62
C ALA A 276 -3.17 22.65 5.91
N TRP A 277 -3.78 23.84 5.82
CA TRP A 277 -3.08 25.10 6.11
C TRP A 277 -2.54 25.18 7.55
N ALA A 278 -3.12 24.42 8.48
CA ALA A 278 -2.66 24.40 9.86
C ALA A 278 -1.25 23.79 10.01
N PHE A 279 -0.80 23.00 9.04
CA PHE A 279 0.52 22.36 9.05
C PHE A 279 1.65 23.24 8.51
N GLU A 280 1.39 24.49 8.10
CA GLU A 280 2.47 25.39 7.72
C GLU A 280 3.45 25.59 8.88
N GLY A 281 4.73 25.23 8.66
CA GLY A 281 5.75 25.16 9.70
C GLY A 281 5.86 23.81 10.41
N GLY A 282 5.08 22.80 10.00
CA GLY A 282 5.16 21.42 10.48
C GLY A 282 4.14 21.05 11.56
N VAL A 283 4.28 19.83 12.08
CA VAL A 283 3.36 19.23 13.07
C VAL A 283 3.32 20.06 14.37
N GLU A 284 4.45 20.50 14.89
CA GLU A 284 4.50 21.32 16.11
C GLU A 284 3.73 22.64 15.93
N ALA A 285 3.83 23.27 14.77
CA ALA A 285 3.07 24.48 14.47
C ALA A 285 1.57 24.20 14.39
N MET A 286 1.17 23.06 13.82
CA MET A 286 -0.23 22.61 13.83
C MET A 286 -0.75 22.41 15.24
N LEU A 287 -0.01 21.72 16.10
CA LEU A 287 -0.39 21.50 17.50
C LEU A 287 -0.55 22.82 18.26
N GLN A 288 0.33 23.81 18.02
CA GLN A 288 0.20 25.15 18.62
C GLN A 288 -1.08 25.87 18.13
N ARG A 289 -1.42 25.76 16.82
CA ARG A 289 -2.65 26.34 16.27
C ARG A 289 -3.91 25.71 16.84
N LEU A 290 -3.89 24.42 17.13
CA LEU A 290 -4.99 23.73 17.81
C LEU A 290 -5.18 24.17 19.26
N GLN A 291 -4.15 24.76 19.90
CA GLN A 291 -4.23 25.32 21.26
C GLN A 291 -4.68 26.79 21.27
N ASP A 292 -4.46 27.52 20.20
CA ASP A 292 -4.89 28.91 20.09
C ASP A 292 -6.40 29.03 19.89
N PRO A 293 -7.17 29.68 20.80
CA PRO A 293 -8.62 29.65 20.76
C PRO A 293 -9.25 30.24 19.48
N GLU A 294 -8.68 31.30 18.92
CA GLU A 294 -9.19 31.95 17.71
C GLU A 294 -8.96 31.09 16.48
N THR A 295 -7.74 30.63 16.30
CA THR A 295 -7.35 29.72 15.21
C THR A 295 -8.12 28.41 15.29
N ARG A 296 -8.27 27.82 16.48
CA ARG A 296 -9.03 26.59 16.70
C ARG A 296 -10.50 26.74 16.33
N ALA A 297 -11.12 27.89 16.64
CA ALA A 297 -12.51 28.14 16.26
C ALA A 297 -12.71 28.09 14.74
N ARG A 298 -11.78 28.69 14.00
CA ARG A 298 -11.77 28.63 12.54
C ARG A 298 -11.53 27.20 12.01
N LEU A 299 -10.56 26.49 12.57
CA LEU A 299 -10.27 25.08 12.21
C LEU A 299 -11.48 24.19 12.44
N ARG A 300 -12.18 24.36 13.57
CA ARG A 300 -13.40 23.61 13.89
C ARG A 300 -14.51 23.85 12.86
N GLU A 301 -14.74 25.10 12.47
CA GLU A 301 -15.75 25.43 11.46
C GLU A 301 -15.42 24.78 10.12
N GLU A 302 -14.18 24.89 9.64
CA GLU A 302 -13.73 24.30 8.38
C GLU A 302 -13.79 22.75 8.42
N SER A 303 -13.34 22.12 9.53
CA SER A 303 -13.41 20.66 9.69
C SER A 303 -14.85 20.14 9.74
N ASN A 304 -15.73 20.79 10.49
CA ASN A 304 -17.15 20.41 10.51
C ASN A 304 -17.82 20.57 9.15
N ALA A 305 -17.46 21.61 8.39
CA ALA A 305 -17.99 21.82 7.04
C ALA A 305 -17.54 20.71 6.06
N SER A 306 -16.31 20.20 6.19
CA SER A 306 -15.80 19.08 5.36
C SER A 306 -16.31 17.71 5.81
N HIS A 307 -16.80 17.56 7.04
CA HIS A 307 -17.26 16.29 7.64
C HIS A 307 -18.75 16.26 8.00
N VAL A 308 -19.58 16.99 7.26
CA VAL A 308 -21.04 17.03 7.55
C VAL A 308 -21.61 15.60 7.61
N GLY A 309 -22.11 15.22 8.79
CA GLY A 309 -22.72 13.90 9.05
C GLY A 309 -21.73 12.71 8.99
N ARG A 310 -20.41 12.94 9.01
CA ARG A 310 -19.41 11.88 8.83
C ARG A 310 -18.55 11.56 10.06
N TRP A 311 -18.62 12.35 11.13
CA TRP A 311 -17.83 12.09 12.34
C TRP A 311 -18.14 10.73 13.01
N GLY A 312 -19.33 10.17 12.77
CA GLY A 312 -19.70 8.82 13.19
C GLY A 312 -19.07 7.69 12.37
N ASP A 313 -18.51 8.00 11.19
CA ASP A 313 -17.82 7.04 10.32
C ASP A 313 -16.32 6.94 10.63
N ILE A 314 -15.77 7.83 11.48
CA ILE A 314 -14.35 7.95 11.82
C ILE A 314 -14.09 7.33 13.20
N TYR A 315 -13.31 6.27 13.25
CA TYR A 315 -13.02 5.48 14.45
C TYR A 315 -11.54 5.60 14.82
N VAL A 316 -11.25 5.72 16.13
CA VAL A 316 -9.86 5.66 16.64
C VAL A 316 -9.32 4.24 16.48
N SER A 317 -8.22 4.07 15.76
CA SER A 317 -7.60 2.76 15.52
C SER A 317 -6.47 2.44 16.49
N TYR A 318 -5.63 3.40 16.80
CA TYR A 318 -4.58 3.27 17.81
C TYR A 318 -4.28 4.62 18.45
N LEU A 319 -3.80 4.59 19.67
CA LEU A 319 -3.21 5.70 20.42
C LEU A 319 -2.35 5.12 21.55
N TYR A 320 -1.52 5.95 22.16
CA TYR A 320 -0.51 5.48 23.10
C TYR A 320 -0.80 5.83 24.57
N SER A 321 -1.50 6.93 24.85
CA SER A 321 -1.81 7.37 26.20
C SER A 321 -2.69 6.37 26.95
N PRO A 322 -2.27 5.87 28.14
CA PRO A 322 -3.05 4.86 28.87
C PRO A 322 -4.46 5.32 29.23
N GLU A 323 -4.63 6.60 29.56
CA GLU A 323 -5.91 7.21 29.93
C GLU A 323 -6.91 7.25 28.75
N ASN A 324 -6.42 7.23 27.51
CA ASN A 324 -7.23 7.33 26.29
C ASN A 324 -7.54 5.98 25.65
N GLN A 325 -6.97 4.86 26.12
CA GLN A 325 -7.16 3.52 25.55
C GLN A 325 -8.64 3.13 25.35
N TRP A 326 -9.54 3.66 26.19
CA TRP A 326 -10.98 3.42 26.07
C TRP A 326 -11.59 3.97 24.79
N MET A 327 -10.92 4.86 24.06
CA MET A 327 -11.35 5.46 22.78
C MET A 327 -11.12 4.52 21.60
N ILE A 328 -10.19 3.56 21.68
CA ILE A 328 -9.88 2.63 20.61
C ILE A 328 -11.11 1.82 20.19
N GLY A 329 -11.42 1.86 18.89
CA GLY A 329 -12.58 1.20 18.30
C GLY A 329 -13.90 1.94 18.52
N LYS A 330 -13.85 3.21 18.94
CA LYS A 330 -15.03 4.10 19.03
C LYS A 330 -14.96 5.19 17.97
N SER A 331 -16.11 5.61 17.49
CA SER A 331 -16.22 6.75 16.58
C SER A 331 -16.03 8.07 17.33
N ILE A 332 -15.65 9.12 16.59
CA ILE A 332 -15.50 10.48 17.13
C ILE A 332 -16.83 10.96 17.75
N THR A 333 -17.98 10.62 17.13
CA THR A 333 -19.31 10.96 17.68
C THR A 333 -19.56 10.26 19.03
N GLU A 334 -19.27 8.95 19.16
CA GLU A 334 -19.45 8.22 20.42
C GLU A 334 -18.54 8.76 21.53
N ILE A 335 -17.30 9.17 21.17
CA ILE A 335 -16.36 9.78 22.13
C ILE A 335 -16.87 11.15 22.56
N ALA A 336 -17.31 11.99 21.62
CA ALA A 336 -17.87 13.32 21.90
C ALA A 336 -19.08 13.26 22.83
N GLU A 337 -20.00 12.32 22.59
CA GLU A 337 -21.18 12.08 23.45
C GLU A 337 -20.76 11.69 24.87
N LYS A 338 -19.81 10.75 25.00
CA LYS A 338 -19.30 10.30 26.30
C LYS A 338 -18.59 11.42 27.07
N LEU A 339 -18.00 12.39 26.36
CA LEU A 339 -17.38 13.60 26.95
C LEU A 339 -18.40 14.74 27.20
N GLY A 340 -19.68 14.44 27.26
CA GLY A 340 -20.75 15.39 27.62
C GLY A 340 -21.36 16.16 26.45
N GLY A 341 -21.29 15.63 25.22
CA GLY A 341 -21.85 16.25 24.02
C GLY A 341 -20.94 17.34 23.45
N LYS A 342 -19.63 17.13 23.50
CA LYS A 342 -18.63 18.01 22.91
C LYS A 342 -18.76 18.07 21.40
N ASP A 343 -18.35 19.17 20.78
CA ASP A 343 -18.24 19.27 19.32
C ASP A 343 -17.32 18.19 18.76
N PRO A 344 -17.70 17.45 17.70
CA PRO A 344 -16.89 16.35 17.16
C PRO A 344 -15.52 16.80 16.63
N ALA A 345 -15.41 17.95 15.95
CA ALA A 345 -14.11 18.45 15.48
C ALA A 345 -13.22 18.82 16.68
N ASP A 346 -13.77 19.48 17.72
CA ASP A 346 -13.03 19.74 18.94
C ASP A 346 -12.61 18.46 19.67
N THR A 347 -13.42 17.41 19.62
CA THR A 347 -13.08 16.09 20.17
C THR A 347 -11.90 15.49 19.41
N CYS A 348 -11.93 15.52 18.08
CA CYS A 348 -10.82 15.07 17.21
C CYS A 348 -9.53 15.86 17.53
N PHE A 349 -9.61 17.19 17.64
CA PHE A 349 -8.45 18.05 17.95
C PHE A 349 -7.85 17.77 19.32
N ASP A 350 -8.68 17.52 20.33
CA ASP A 350 -8.18 17.16 21.66
C ASP A 350 -7.44 15.83 21.66
N ILE A 351 -7.92 14.85 20.91
CA ILE A 351 -7.23 13.55 20.75
C ILE A 351 -5.89 13.77 20.05
N VAL A 352 -5.86 14.54 18.94
CA VAL A 352 -4.61 14.86 18.23
C VAL A 352 -3.61 15.57 19.16
N LEU A 353 -4.07 16.53 19.97
CA LEU A 353 -3.24 17.24 20.93
C LEU A 353 -2.71 16.32 22.05
N ALA A 354 -3.58 15.50 22.65
CA ALA A 354 -3.22 14.59 23.73
C ALA A 354 -2.17 13.57 23.30
N GLU A 355 -2.30 13.04 22.06
CA GLU A 355 -1.42 12.04 21.50
C GLU A 355 -0.26 12.64 20.68
N LYS A 356 -0.14 13.98 20.61
CA LYS A 356 0.90 14.69 19.84
C LYS A 356 1.01 14.19 18.40
N ASP A 357 -0.15 14.02 17.75
CA ASP A 357 -0.31 13.48 16.39
C ASP A 357 0.03 11.97 16.22
N HIS A 358 0.32 11.25 17.30
CA HIS A 358 0.55 9.80 17.25
C HIS A 358 -0.76 9.01 17.44
N VAL A 359 -1.74 9.27 16.61
CA VAL A 359 -3.07 8.63 16.65
C VAL A 359 -3.56 8.32 15.25
N GLY A 360 -4.05 7.11 15.06
CA GLY A 360 -4.58 6.66 13.79
C GLY A 360 -6.09 6.54 13.78
N GLU A 361 -6.66 6.56 12.58
CA GLU A 361 -8.08 6.37 12.35
C GLU A 361 -8.40 5.27 11.33
N VAL A 362 -9.63 4.76 11.40
CA VAL A 362 -10.31 4.01 10.36
C VAL A 362 -11.56 4.78 9.97
N ASN A 363 -11.75 5.06 8.68
CA ASN A 363 -12.84 5.89 8.16
C ASN A 363 -13.69 5.10 7.16
N PHE A 364 -14.97 4.85 7.50
CA PHE A 364 -15.94 4.12 6.68
C PHE A 364 -16.56 5.06 5.63
N GLY A 365 -16.02 5.05 4.43
CA GLY A 365 -16.39 5.99 3.38
C GLY A 365 -16.59 5.41 1.99
N MET A 366 -16.56 4.08 1.80
CA MET A 366 -16.67 3.44 0.48
C MET A 366 -17.83 2.45 0.44
N CYS A 367 -18.36 2.17 -0.77
CA CYS A 367 -19.38 1.16 -0.99
C CYS A 367 -18.80 -0.08 -1.71
N GLU A 368 -19.41 -1.21 -1.46
CA GLU A 368 -18.98 -2.52 -1.97
C GLU A 368 -19.06 -2.59 -3.52
N GLU A 369 -20.10 -1.98 -4.10
CA GLU A 369 -20.30 -1.98 -5.54
C GLU A 369 -19.19 -1.25 -6.30
N ASP A 370 -18.66 -0.15 -5.74
CA ASP A 370 -17.51 0.56 -6.31
C ASP A 370 -16.23 -0.28 -6.20
N ILE A 371 -16.05 -0.98 -5.07
CA ILE A 371 -14.91 -1.88 -4.86
C ILE A 371 -14.92 -2.98 -5.91
N GLU A 372 -16.04 -3.67 -6.08
CA GLU A 372 -16.19 -4.74 -7.09
C GLU A 372 -15.99 -4.22 -8.52
N TYR A 373 -16.55 -3.04 -8.83
CA TYR A 373 -16.43 -2.45 -10.16
C TYR A 373 -14.98 -2.07 -10.52
N ILE A 374 -14.23 -1.49 -9.57
CA ILE A 374 -12.82 -1.16 -9.74
C ILE A 374 -12.00 -2.44 -9.89
N MET A 375 -12.17 -3.39 -8.98
CA MET A 375 -11.42 -4.64 -8.90
C MET A 375 -11.54 -5.48 -10.19
N ALA A 376 -12.70 -5.46 -10.82
CA ALA A 376 -12.96 -6.18 -12.07
C ALA A 376 -12.17 -5.64 -13.28
N GLN A 377 -11.50 -4.48 -13.17
CA GLN A 377 -10.76 -3.91 -14.31
C GLN A 377 -9.40 -4.59 -14.49
N PRO A 378 -8.98 -4.91 -15.73
CA PRO A 378 -7.75 -5.68 -16.00
C PRO A 378 -6.44 -4.95 -15.72
N PHE A 379 -6.52 -3.70 -15.31
CA PHE A 379 -5.38 -2.83 -14.97
C PHE A 379 -5.38 -2.45 -13.47
N VAL A 380 -6.20 -3.10 -12.66
CA VAL A 380 -6.27 -2.88 -11.22
C VAL A 380 -5.65 -4.06 -10.50
N MET A 381 -4.82 -3.78 -9.52
CA MET A 381 -4.17 -4.77 -8.67
C MET A 381 -4.51 -4.54 -7.19
N PRO A 382 -4.52 -5.56 -6.34
CA PRO A 382 -4.63 -5.31 -4.92
C PRO A 382 -3.34 -4.65 -4.41
N GLY A 383 -3.53 -3.61 -3.58
CA GLY A 383 -2.52 -3.01 -2.73
C GLY A 383 -3.07 -2.94 -1.32
N SER A 384 -2.30 -3.31 -0.31
CA SER A 384 -2.83 -3.33 1.05
C SER A 384 -3.01 -1.94 1.64
N ASP A 385 -2.21 -0.97 1.18
CA ASP A 385 -2.10 0.35 1.80
C ASP A 385 -1.84 0.23 3.31
N GLY A 386 -1.12 -0.82 3.68
CA GLY A 386 -0.84 -1.20 5.05
C GLY A 386 0.65 -1.25 5.37
N GLU A 387 1.00 -1.72 6.56
CA GLU A 387 2.35 -1.72 7.10
C GLU A 387 2.80 -3.14 7.48
N ALA A 388 4.10 -3.42 7.48
CA ALA A 388 4.67 -4.63 8.05
C ALA A 388 4.54 -4.62 9.57
N LYS A 389 3.68 -5.48 10.11
CA LYS A 389 3.39 -5.57 11.54
C LYS A 389 3.47 -7.02 12.03
N GLY A 390 3.75 -7.20 13.33
CA GLY A 390 3.51 -8.46 14.04
C GLY A 390 2.03 -8.68 14.34
N LEU A 391 1.68 -9.90 14.75
CA LEU A 391 0.33 -10.21 15.23
C LEU A 391 0.05 -9.63 16.63
N ASP A 392 1.07 -9.11 17.31
CA ASP A 392 1.03 -8.47 18.62
C ASP A 392 1.03 -6.93 18.56
N ALA A 393 0.84 -6.35 17.37
CA ALA A 393 0.81 -4.90 17.18
C ALA A 393 -0.26 -4.26 18.09
N PRO A 394 0.00 -3.06 18.67
CA PRO A 394 -0.95 -2.42 19.57
C PRO A 394 -2.19 -1.87 18.84
N GLY A 395 -3.26 -1.64 19.59
CA GLY A 395 -4.49 -1.03 19.11
C GLY A 395 -5.37 -1.96 18.29
N LYS A 396 -6.16 -1.36 17.40
CA LYS A 396 -6.99 -2.03 16.39
C LYS A 396 -6.64 -1.51 15.00
N PRO A 397 -5.47 -1.88 14.46
CA PRO A 397 -5.10 -1.45 13.12
C PRO A 397 -6.10 -1.96 12.09
N HIS A 398 -6.19 -1.27 10.96
CA HIS A 398 -7.09 -1.69 9.88
C HIS A 398 -6.79 -3.13 9.44
N PRO A 399 -7.82 -4.01 9.25
CA PRO A 399 -7.62 -5.41 8.85
C PRO A 399 -6.91 -5.58 7.50
N ARG A 400 -6.84 -4.53 6.66
CA ARG A 400 -6.09 -4.54 5.40
C ARG A 400 -4.59 -4.88 5.60
N ASN A 401 -4.04 -4.63 6.78
CA ASN A 401 -2.67 -5.03 7.11
C ASN A 401 -2.48 -6.56 7.06
N TYR A 402 -3.50 -7.32 7.40
CA TYR A 402 -3.40 -8.75 7.68
C TYR A 402 -4.16 -9.65 6.70
N GLY A 403 -5.18 -9.12 5.99
CA GLY A 403 -6.14 -9.91 5.22
C GLY A 403 -6.31 -9.58 3.74
N THR A 404 -5.72 -8.50 3.23
CA THR A 404 -5.98 -7.97 1.87
C THR A 404 -5.89 -9.04 0.78
N PHE A 405 -4.81 -9.80 0.72
CA PHE A 405 -4.57 -10.75 -0.37
C PHE A 405 -5.43 -12.00 -0.27
N VAL A 406 -5.65 -12.48 0.95
CA VAL A 406 -6.55 -13.63 1.16
C VAL A 406 -8.00 -13.23 0.91
N ARG A 407 -8.45 -12.04 1.34
CA ARG A 407 -9.77 -11.50 1.06
C ARG A 407 -10.02 -11.36 -0.45
N TYR A 408 -9.03 -10.92 -1.20
CA TYR A 408 -9.09 -10.81 -2.66
C TYR A 408 -9.37 -12.16 -3.32
N LEU A 409 -8.71 -13.24 -2.86
CA LEU A 409 -8.93 -14.60 -3.37
C LEU A 409 -10.20 -15.25 -2.83
N ALA A 410 -10.42 -15.21 -1.52
CA ALA A 410 -11.51 -15.93 -0.88
C ALA A 410 -12.86 -15.24 -1.12
N HIS A 411 -12.97 -13.99 -0.68
CA HIS A 411 -14.24 -13.27 -0.74
C HIS A 411 -14.58 -12.86 -2.18
N TYR A 412 -13.69 -12.14 -2.90
CA TYR A 412 -14.06 -11.58 -4.21
C TYR A 412 -13.94 -12.55 -5.36
N SER A 413 -12.90 -13.40 -5.39
CA SER A 413 -12.75 -14.37 -6.49
C SER A 413 -13.61 -15.61 -6.26
N ARG A 414 -13.42 -16.33 -5.14
CA ARG A 414 -14.14 -17.59 -4.89
C ARG A 414 -15.62 -17.38 -4.59
N ASP A 415 -15.95 -16.54 -3.59
CA ASP A 415 -17.31 -16.47 -3.02
C ASP A 415 -18.23 -15.55 -3.84
N ARG A 416 -17.73 -14.40 -4.28
CA ARG A 416 -18.50 -13.40 -5.05
C ARG A 416 -18.39 -13.57 -6.57
N GLY A 417 -17.34 -14.25 -7.04
CA GLY A 417 -17.12 -14.44 -8.48
C GLY A 417 -16.88 -13.16 -9.27
N VAL A 418 -16.34 -12.12 -8.63
CA VAL A 418 -16.05 -10.82 -9.28
C VAL A 418 -15.03 -10.99 -10.39
N LEU A 419 -14.07 -11.87 -10.21
CA LEU A 419 -13.05 -12.22 -11.20
C LEU A 419 -12.63 -13.69 -11.07
N PRO A 420 -12.19 -14.33 -12.19
CA PRO A 420 -11.64 -15.69 -12.15
C PRO A 420 -10.42 -15.79 -11.25
N LEU A 421 -10.20 -16.95 -10.65
CA LEU A 421 -9.06 -17.18 -9.74
C LEU A 421 -7.71 -16.91 -10.41
N GLU A 422 -7.53 -17.33 -11.66
CA GLU A 422 -6.29 -17.11 -12.42
C GLU A 422 -6.05 -15.62 -12.70
N THR A 423 -7.11 -14.85 -12.95
CA THR A 423 -7.04 -13.40 -13.09
C THR A 423 -6.69 -12.74 -11.75
N ALA A 424 -7.28 -13.21 -10.64
CA ALA A 424 -6.95 -12.71 -9.31
C ALA A 424 -5.46 -12.93 -8.99
N VAL A 425 -4.93 -14.12 -9.28
CA VAL A 425 -3.50 -14.43 -9.12
C VAL A 425 -2.63 -13.53 -10.02
N GLN A 426 -3.02 -13.33 -11.28
CA GLN A 426 -2.30 -12.42 -12.18
C GLN A 426 -2.23 -10.99 -11.63
N HIS A 427 -3.36 -10.48 -11.10
CA HIS A 427 -3.44 -9.13 -10.50
C HIS A 427 -2.55 -8.98 -9.25
N MET A 428 -2.28 -10.07 -8.55
CA MET A 428 -1.44 -10.08 -7.35
C MET A 428 0.03 -10.43 -7.60
N THR A 429 0.40 -10.80 -8.82
CA THR A 429 1.73 -11.35 -9.11
C THR A 429 2.39 -10.70 -10.33
N SER A 430 2.09 -11.15 -11.53
CA SER A 430 2.76 -10.66 -12.75
C SER A 430 2.37 -9.21 -13.12
N LEU A 431 1.17 -8.78 -12.83
CA LEU A 431 0.74 -7.40 -13.09
C LEU A 431 1.55 -6.39 -12.26
N PRO A 432 1.63 -6.49 -10.90
CA PRO A 432 2.50 -5.61 -10.12
C PRO A 432 3.99 -5.80 -10.45
N ALA A 433 4.48 -7.04 -10.71
CA ALA A 433 5.86 -7.24 -11.13
C ALA A 433 6.19 -6.44 -12.40
N SER A 434 5.29 -6.48 -13.40
CA SER A 434 5.43 -5.69 -14.63
C SER A 434 5.41 -4.19 -14.37
N ARG A 435 4.53 -3.72 -13.45
CA ARG A 435 4.42 -2.30 -13.11
C ARG A 435 5.72 -1.74 -12.55
N ILE A 436 6.34 -2.43 -11.61
CA ILE A 436 7.61 -2.00 -11.01
C ILE A 436 8.84 -2.37 -11.87
N GLY A 437 8.69 -3.28 -12.85
CA GLY A 437 9.76 -3.67 -13.76
C GLY A 437 10.62 -4.82 -13.23
N LEU A 438 10.05 -5.73 -12.42
CA LEU A 438 10.71 -6.97 -11.99
C LEU A 438 10.59 -8.03 -13.10
N ALA A 439 11.70 -8.33 -13.75
CA ALA A 439 11.74 -9.28 -14.87
C ALA A 439 11.89 -10.76 -14.42
N ASP A 440 12.23 -10.99 -13.16
CA ASP A 440 12.60 -12.31 -12.62
C ASP A 440 11.70 -12.80 -11.48
N ARG A 441 10.53 -12.17 -11.27
CA ARG A 441 9.53 -12.50 -10.24
C ARG A 441 8.10 -12.41 -10.79
N GLY A 442 7.11 -12.89 -10.04
CA GLY A 442 5.69 -12.81 -10.37
C GLY A 442 5.15 -13.88 -11.30
N LEU A 443 5.98 -14.85 -11.72
CA LEU A 443 5.58 -15.99 -12.56
C LEU A 443 6.20 -17.30 -12.06
N ILE A 444 5.47 -18.42 -12.19
CA ILE A 444 6.04 -19.76 -12.05
C ILE A 444 6.63 -20.19 -13.39
N LYS A 445 7.90 -19.87 -13.61
CA LYS A 445 8.63 -20.17 -14.84
C LYS A 445 10.09 -20.44 -14.52
N ALA A 446 10.73 -21.38 -15.23
CA ALA A 446 12.15 -21.67 -15.05
C ALA A 446 13.01 -20.40 -15.20
N GLY A 447 13.97 -20.22 -14.29
CA GLY A 447 14.84 -19.05 -14.18
C GLY A 447 14.32 -17.93 -13.25
N MET A 448 13.02 -17.89 -12.93
CA MET A 448 12.45 -16.95 -11.97
C MET A 448 12.84 -17.29 -10.53
N TRP A 449 12.86 -16.31 -9.65
CA TRP A 449 12.99 -16.56 -8.21
C TRP A 449 11.82 -17.40 -7.69
N ALA A 450 12.10 -18.31 -6.80
CA ALA A 450 11.10 -19.20 -6.22
C ALA A 450 10.38 -18.52 -5.03
N ASP A 451 9.67 -17.43 -5.32
CA ASP A 451 8.68 -16.87 -4.44
C ASP A 451 7.37 -17.59 -4.75
N LEU A 452 6.89 -18.41 -3.82
CA LEU A 452 5.79 -19.35 -4.08
C LEU A 452 4.81 -19.37 -2.90
N VAL A 453 3.50 -19.52 -3.20
CA VAL A 453 2.44 -19.71 -2.21
C VAL A 453 1.67 -20.98 -2.52
N LEU A 454 1.60 -21.89 -1.55
CA LEU A 454 0.78 -23.10 -1.58
C LEU A 454 -0.43 -22.89 -0.67
N PHE A 455 -1.65 -23.05 -1.19
CA PHE A 455 -2.89 -22.84 -0.43
C PHE A 455 -4.02 -23.80 -0.80
N GLU A 456 -4.98 -23.94 0.12
CA GLU A 456 -6.23 -24.67 -0.09
C GLU A 456 -7.36 -23.65 -0.32
N LEU A 457 -7.85 -23.53 -1.56
CA LEU A 457 -8.85 -22.51 -1.94
C LEU A 457 -10.12 -22.57 -1.09
N GLU A 458 -10.60 -23.75 -0.81
CA GLU A 458 -11.83 -24.01 -0.05
C GLU A 458 -11.69 -23.64 1.44
N LYS A 459 -10.45 -23.58 1.94
CA LYS A 459 -10.12 -23.20 3.32
C LYS A 459 -9.62 -21.77 3.46
N LEU A 460 -9.40 -21.07 2.34
CA LEU A 460 -8.99 -19.67 2.41
C LEU A 460 -10.07 -18.84 3.11
N LYS A 461 -9.66 -18.09 4.13
CA LYS A 461 -10.52 -17.19 4.87
C LYS A 461 -9.73 -16.00 5.37
N ASP A 462 -10.24 -14.80 5.14
CA ASP A 462 -9.76 -13.54 5.67
C ASP A 462 -10.27 -13.38 7.10
N ASP A 463 -9.65 -14.06 8.05
CA ASP A 463 -10.04 -14.05 9.47
C ASP A 463 -9.90 -12.65 10.13
N PRO A 464 -8.96 -11.78 9.72
CA PRO A 464 -8.87 -10.41 10.22
C PRO A 464 -10.13 -9.59 9.94
N ASP A 465 -10.72 -8.99 10.98
CA ASP A 465 -11.83 -8.04 10.88
C ASP A 465 -11.56 -6.76 11.69
N TYR A 466 -12.46 -5.77 11.64
CA TYR A 466 -12.31 -4.49 12.36
C TYR A 466 -12.38 -4.64 13.89
N GLY A 467 -12.97 -5.71 14.40
CA GLY A 467 -13.06 -6.01 15.84
C GLY A 467 -11.79 -6.69 16.36
N ASN A 468 -11.21 -7.58 15.55
CA ASN A 468 -10.03 -8.38 15.86
C ASN A 468 -9.11 -8.50 14.63
N PRO A 469 -8.37 -7.45 14.29
CA PRO A 469 -7.60 -7.40 13.05
C PRO A 469 -6.29 -8.21 13.09
N GLN A 470 -5.65 -8.38 14.26
CA GLN A 470 -4.33 -8.99 14.39
C GLN A 470 -4.43 -10.53 14.38
N GLN A 471 -4.85 -11.09 13.24
CA GLN A 471 -4.97 -12.52 13.04
C GLN A 471 -4.27 -12.98 11.76
N ALA A 472 -3.74 -14.19 11.76
CA ALA A 472 -3.32 -14.86 10.54
C ALA A 472 -4.55 -15.34 9.76
N CYS A 473 -4.50 -15.23 8.44
CA CYS A 473 -5.52 -15.81 7.57
C CYS A 473 -5.44 -17.33 7.55
N SER A 474 -6.61 -18.00 7.39
CA SER A 474 -6.69 -19.45 7.21
C SER A 474 -6.48 -19.86 5.75
N GLY A 475 -6.02 -21.10 5.53
CA GLY A 475 -5.94 -21.75 4.21
C GLY A 475 -4.62 -21.54 3.46
N ILE A 476 -3.74 -20.63 3.89
CA ILE A 476 -2.35 -20.53 3.40
C ILE A 476 -1.55 -21.66 4.06
N CYS A 477 -1.05 -22.61 3.25
CA CYS A 477 -0.31 -23.77 3.74
C CYS A 477 1.17 -23.49 3.90
N GLN A 478 1.81 -23.00 2.83
CA GLN A 478 3.24 -22.71 2.81
C GLN A 478 3.54 -21.48 1.96
N VAL A 479 4.49 -20.66 2.41
CA VAL A 479 5.01 -19.51 1.68
C VAL A 479 6.53 -19.62 1.61
N TYR A 480 7.04 -19.54 0.38
CA TYR A 480 8.47 -19.57 0.10
C TYR A 480 8.91 -18.21 -0.42
N VAL A 481 10.00 -17.70 0.14
CA VAL A 481 10.67 -16.47 -0.33
C VAL A 481 12.06 -16.86 -0.80
N ASN A 482 12.37 -16.55 -2.06
CA ASN A 482 13.65 -16.92 -2.67
C ASN A 482 14.00 -18.40 -2.47
N GLY A 483 13.01 -19.29 -2.55
CA GLY A 483 13.17 -20.74 -2.40
C GLY A 483 13.21 -21.25 -0.96
N VAL A 484 13.14 -20.39 0.04
CA VAL A 484 13.20 -20.74 1.46
C VAL A 484 11.80 -20.71 2.07
N LEU A 485 11.41 -21.78 2.78
CA LEU A 485 10.15 -21.84 3.52
C LEU A 485 10.14 -20.81 4.65
N THR A 486 9.32 -19.77 4.51
CA THR A 486 9.29 -18.60 5.40
C THR A 486 8.03 -18.57 6.28
N ALA A 487 6.92 -19.13 5.80
CA ALA A 487 5.73 -19.34 6.63
C ALA A 487 5.09 -20.68 6.32
N GLU A 488 4.49 -21.29 7.35
CA GLU A 488 3.79 -22.58 7.25
C GLU A 488 2.58 -22.62 8.18
N ASN A 489 1.41 -22.96 7.64
CA ASN A 489 0.16 -23.14 8.38
C ASN A 489 -0.14 -21.97 9.35
N GLY A 490 -0.08 -20.73 8.86
CA GLY A 490 -0.38 -19.53 9.63
C GLY A 490 0.71 -19.13 10.64
N ARG A 491 1.92 -19.69 10.55
CA ARG A 491 3.04 -19.38 11.45
C ARG A 491 4.30 -19.04 10.67
N HIS A 492 5.00 -18.01 11.13
CA HIS A 492 6.32 -17.67 10.62
C HIS A 492 7.36 -18.72 11.07
N THR A 493 8.24 -19.16 10.15
CA THR A 493 9.24 -20.22 10.45
C THR A 493 10.51 -19.71 11.15
N GLY A 494 10.68 -18.39 11.23
CA GLY A 494 11.92 -17.73 11.64
C GLY A 494 12.89 -17.44 10.50
N ALA A 495 12.61 -17.89 9.28
CA ALA A 495 13.47 -17.64 8.12
C ALA A 495 13.43 -16.16 7.68
N ARG A 496 14.60 -15.65 7.32
CA ARG A 496 14.83 -14.26 6.92
C ARG A 496 15.47 -14.26 5.52
N ALA A 497 14.65 -14.62 4.54
CA ALA A 497 15.11 -14.90 3.17
C ALA A 497 14.84 -13.75 2.17
N GLY A 498 14.22 -12.68 2.60
CA GLY A 498 13.93 -11.52 1.77
C GLY A 498 15.18 -10.76 1.33
N GLN A 499 15.07 -10.07 0.24
CA GLN A 499 16.14 -9.27 -0.38
C GLN A 499 15.66 -7.83 -0.56
N VAL A 500 16.58 -6.88 -0.47
CA VAL A 500 16.35 -5.51 -0.94
C VAL A 500 16.45 -5.53 -2.47
N LEU A 501 15.35 -5.17 -3.11
CA LEU A 501 15.29 -5.04 -4.55
C LEU A 501 15.68 -3.61 -4.95
N ARG A 502 16.68 -3.49 -5.82
CA ARG A 502 17.11 -2.19 -6.36
C ARG A 502 16.84 -2.16 -7.86
N ARG A 503 16.35 -1.03 -8.32
CA ARG A 503 16.30 -0.75 -9.74
C ARG A 503 17.71 -0.70 -10.29
N LYS A 504 17.93 -1.36 -11.43
CA LYS A 504 19.22 -1.39 -12.15
C LYS A 504 19.19 -0.41 -13.32
#